data_23d7581afb55293640bc5d2951928db8
#
_entry.id   23d7581afb55293640bc5d2951928db8
#
_cell.length_a   1.000
_cell.length_b   1.000
_cell.length_c   1.000
_cell.angle_alpha   90.00
_cell.angle_beta   90.00
_cell.angle_gamma   90.00
#
_symmetry.space_group_name_H-M   'P 1'
#
loop_
_entity.id
_entity.type
_entity.pdbx_description
1 polymer ?
#
loop_
_entity_poly.entity_id
_entity_poly.type
_entity_poly.pdbx_seq_one_letter_code
_entity_poly.pdbx_strand_id
1 'polypeptide(L)'
;LLVSRLLRGNMTNIVSFSGGKDSTAMLHLLLNQGVQVDKVLYFETEWDFPQMADHLALVTRKTGLPIVKVRYYRHFNEQLACYGWPKSSGGWCAARKHRTCLKYIRGLAGGNSDKIEYIGFSSDEVKRTHTKWMLDRNGK
;
A
#
# COMPACT_ATOMS: atom_id res chain seq x y z
N LEU A 1 -11.96 -14.17 20.62
CA LEU A 1 -11.01 -13.91 19.51
C LEU A 1 -11.10 -14.93 18.38
N LEU A 2 -11.35 -16.24 18.65
CA LEU A 2 -11.55 -17.25 17.60
C LEU A 2 -12.93 -17.16 16.93
N VAL A 3 -13.96 -16.78 17.68
CA VAL A 3 -15.35 -16.70 17.20
C VAL A 3 -15.56 -15.57 16.18
N SER A 4 -14.82 -14.45 16.32
CA SER A 4 -14.88 -13.34 15.35
C SER A 4 -14.23 -13.67 14.00
N ARG A 5 -13.34 -14.64 13.94
CA ARG A 5 -12.67 -15.09 12.71
C ARG A 5 -13.57 -16.02 11.87
N LEU A 6 -14.49 -16.73 12.52
CA LEU A 6 -15.44 -17.66 11.84
C LEU A 6 -16.63 -16.94 11.18
N LEU A 7 -16.93 -15.70 11.60
CA LEU A 7 -18.07 -14.93 11.09
C LEU A 7 -17.70 -13.89 10.04
N ARG A 8 -16.41 -13.55 9.88
CA ARG A 8 -15.92 -12.76 8.76
C ARG A 8 -15.35 -13.73 7.75
N GLY A 9 -16.03 -13.90 6.63
CA GLY A 9 -15.46 -14.60 5.49
C GLY A 9 -14.00 -14.17 5.30
N ASN A 10 -13.20 -15.01 4.74
CA ASN A 10 -11.72 -14.98 4.65
C ASN A 10 -11.16 -13.69 3.97
N MET A 11 -11.54 -12.49 4.47
CA MET A 11 -11.12 -11.18 3.94
C MET A 11 -9.68 -10.90 4.35
N THR A 12 -8.82 -10.66 3.37
CA THR A 12 -7.41 -10.27 3.60
C THR A 12 -7.31 -8.74 3.64
N ASN A 13 -6.96 -8.19 4.80
CA ASN A 13 -6.77 -6.76 5.01
C ASN A 13 -5.33 -6.36 4.69
N ILE A 14 -5.15 -5.53 3.68
CA ILE A 14 -3.86 -5.10 3.17
C ILE A 14 -3.74 -3.59 3.36
N VAL A 15 -2.68 -3.14 4.00
CA VAL A 15 -2.37 -1.71 4.15
C VAL A 15 -1.31 -1.32 3.13
N SER A 16 -1.65 -0.43 2.20
CA SER A 16 -0.68 0.22 1.31
C SER A 16 0.06 1.30 2.07
N PHE A 17 1.28 0.98 2.48
CA PHE A 17 2.12 1.80 3.34
C PHE A 17 3.20 2.51 2.53
N SER A 18 3.20 3.85 2.52
CA SER A 18 4.21 4.64 1.82
C SER A 18 5.37 5.12 2.71
N GLY A 19 5.28 4.89 4.02
CA GLY A 19 6.22 5.43 5.00
C GLY A 19 6.01 6.91 5.31
N GLY A 20 5.07 7.59 4.64
CA GLY A 20 4.70 8.97 4.93
C GLY A 20 3.77 9.08 6.15
N LYS A 21 3.59 10.32 6.65
CA LYS A 21 2.77 10.62 7.85
C LYS A 21 1.35 10.03 7.77
N ASP A 22 0.68 10.17 6.63
CA ASP A 22 -0.73 9.78 6.47
C ASP A 22 -0.90 8.27 6.48
N SER A 23 -0.04 7.52 5.78
CA SER A 23 -0.07 6.06 5.79
C SER A 23 0.34 5.48 7.15
N THR A 24 1.23 6.17 7.88
CA THR A 24 1.63 5.78 9.23
C THR A 24 0.48 6.02 10.22
N ALA A 25 -0.16 7.19 10.15
CA ALA A 25 -1.33 7.50 10.97
C ALA A 25 -2.49 6.53 10.71
N MET A 26 -2.77 6.25 9.44
CA MET A 26 -3.80 5.28 9.04
C MET A 26 -3.52 3.89 9.62
N LEU A 27 -2.30 3.38 9.52
CA LEU A 27 -1.94 2.08 10.08
C LEU A 27 -2.21 2.02 11.58
N HIS A 28 -1.78 3.05 12.32
CA HIS A 28 -2.04 3.13 13.76
C HIS A 28 -3.53 3.23 14.09
N LEU A 29 -4.31 4.01 13.34
CA LEU A 29 -5.76 4.11 13.53
C LEU A 29 -6.46 2.77 13.31
N LEU A 30 -6.11 2.03 12.25
CA LEU A 30 -6.67 0.71 11.98
C LEU A 30 -6.38 -0.26 13.14
N LEU A 31 -5.15 -0.29 13.62
CA LEU A 31 -4.77 -1.14 14.76
C LEU A 31 -5.50 -0.75 16.04
N ASN A 32 -5.62 0.55 16.33
CA ASN A 32 -6.36 1.04 17.50
C ASN A 32 -7.86 0.72 17.44
N GLN A 33 -8.42 0.66 16.25
CA GLN A 33 -9.82 0.24 16.01
C GLN A 33 -10.00 -1.28 16.03
N GLY A 34 -8.95 -2.04 16.29
CA GLY A 34 -9.00 -3.51 16.34
C GLY A 34 -9.12 -4.17 14.96
N VAL A 35 -8.81 -3.45 13.87
CA VAL A 35 -8.76 -4.04 12.53
C VAL A 35 -7.59 -5.00 12.47
N GLN A 36 -7.87 -6.25 12.13
CA GLN A 36 -6.81 -7.23 11.89
C GLN A 36 -6.15 -6.90 10.53
N VAL A 37 -4.91 -6.43 10.58
CA VAL A 37 -4.09 -6.17 9.38
C VAL A 37 -3.29 -7.42 9.06
N ASP A 38 -3.48 -7.99 7.87
CA ASP A 38 -2.82 -9.23 7.45
C ASP A 38 -1.50 -8.95 6.71
N LYS A 39 -1.44 -7.83 5.96
CA LYS A 39 -0.26 -7.43 5.19
C LYS A 39 -0.06 -5.92 5.24
N VAL A 40 1.17 -5.50 5.45
CA VAL A 40 1.62 -4.12 5.25
C VAL A 40 2.53 -4.11 4.03
N LEU A 41 2.13 -3.42 2.97
CA LEU A 41 2.79 -3.45 1.68
C LEU A 41 3.51 -2.12 1.43
N TYR A 42 4.83 -2.17 1.25
CA TYR A 42 5.67 -1.02 0.94
C TYR A 42 6.29 -1.15 -0.45
N PHE A 43 6.13 -0.11 -1.29
CA PHE A 43 6.80 -0.06 -2.58
C PHE A 43 8.15 0.62 -2.45
N GLU A 44 9.22 -0.14 -2.64
CA GLU A 44 10.61 0.33 -2.60
C GLU A 44 10.99 0.98 -3.93
N THR A 45 11.43 2.24 -3.88
CA THR A 45 11.78 3.00 -5.09
C THR A 45 13.25 2.91 -5.47
N GLU A 46 14.12 2.39 -4.61
CA GLU A 46 15.60 2.45 -4.66
C GLU A 46 16.17 3.87 -4.46
N TRP A 47 15.30 4.89 -4.48
CA TRP A 47 15.64 6.30 -4.25
C TRP A 47 15.00 6.84 -2.97
N ASP A 48 14.68 5.95 -2.08
CA ASP A 48 14.18 6.31 -0.77
C ASP A 48 15.28 6.94 0.08
N PHE A 49 14.93 7.89 0.93
CA PHE A 49 15.87 8.45 1.88
C PHE A 49 16.44 7.36 2.79
N PRO A 50 17.73 7.41 3.17
CA PRO A 50 18.34 6.41 4.05
C PRO A 50 17.55 6.19 5.35
N GLN A 51 16.96 7.25 5.91
CA GLN A 51 16.13 7.21 7.12
C GLN A 51 14.84 6.38 6.95
N MET A 52 14.42 6.09 5.72
CA MET A 52 13.25 5.27 5.48
C MET A 52 13.46 3.84 5.99
N ALA A 53 14.65 3.29 5.87
CA ALA A 53 14.95 1.96 6.39
C ALA A 53 14.75 1.87 7.91
N ASP A 54 15.24 2.88 8.64
CA ASP A 54 15.08 2.98 10.09
C ASP A 54 13.61 3.17 10.47
N HIS A 55 12.88 3.98 9.71
CA HIS A 55 11.45 4.20 9.92
C HIS A 55 10.65 2.92 9.72
N LEU A 56 10.89 2.16 8.66
CA LEU A 56 10.23 0.87 8.42
C LEU A 56 10.52 -0.13 9.55
N ALA A 57 11.78 -0.20 9.99
CA ALA A 57 12.18 -1.05 11.12
C ALA A 57 11.48 -0.63 12.42
N LEU A 58 11.37 0.68 12.69
CA LEU A 58 10.65 1.21 13.83
C LEU A 58 9.16 0.86 13.80
N VAL A 59 8.50 1.03 12.64
CA VAL A 59 7.08 0.68 12.47
C VAL A 59 6.87 -0.81 12.70
N THR A 60 7.70 -1.68 12.09
CA THR A 60 7.63 -3.13 12.31
C THR A 60 7.77 -3.48 13.79
N ARG A 61 8.73 -2.88 14.50
CA ARG A 61 8.96 -3.14 15.93
C ARG A 61 7.78 -2.69 16.79
N LYS A 62 7.19 -1.53 16.47
CA LYS A 62 6.07 -0.97 17.24
C LYS A 62 4.74 -1.67 16.99
N THR A 63 4.50 -2.14 15.78
CA THR A 63 3.23 -2.76 15.40
C THR A 63 3.26 -4.29 15.50
N GLY A 64 4.45 -4.90 15.51
CA GLY A 64 4.62 -6.35 15.40
C GLY A 64 4.30 -6.90 14.00
N LEU A 65 4.01 -6.04 13.02
CA LEU A 65 3.64 -6.42 11.66
C LEU A 65 4.84 -6.36 10.73
N PRO A 66 5.17 -7.45 10.03
CA PRO A 66 6.22 -7.41 9.02
C PRO A 66 5.78 -6.58 7.81
N ILE A 67 6.65 -5.69 7.34
CA ILE A 67 6.42 -4.90 6.14
C ILE A 67 6.96 -5.66 4.94
N VAL A 68 6.07 -5.97 4.01
CA VAL A 68 6.40 -6.62 2.75
C VAL A 68 6.87 -5.57 1.76
N LYS A 69 8.14 -5.65 1.37
CA LYS A 69 8.70 -4.76 0.36
C LYS A 69 8.48 -5.33 -1.04
N VAL A 70 7.91 -4.53 -1.92
CA VAL A 70 7.79 -4.85 -3.35
C VAL A 70 8.48 -3.78 -4.17
N ARG A 71 9.11 -4.19 -5.26
CA ARG A 71 9.79 -3.28 -6.18
C ARG A 71 9.49 -3.64 -7.62
N TYR A 72 9.67 -2.66 -8.49
CA TYR A 72 9.58 -2.91 -9.93
C TYR A 72 10.81 -3.71 -10.39
N TYR A 73 10.67 -4.56 -11.40
CA TYR A 73 11.73 -5.48 -11.85
C TYR A 73 12.94 -4.76 -12.50
N ARG A 74 12.73 -3.55 -13.04
CA ARG A 74 13.82 -2.71 -13.59
C ARG A 74 14.28 -1.70 -12.55
N HIS A 75 15.58 -1.45 -12.51
CA HIS A 75 16.15 -0.43 -11.63
C HIS A 75 15.63 0.96 -11.97
N PHE A 76 15.50 1.81 -10.96
CA PHE A 76 14.98 3.17 -11.11
C PHE A 76 15.84 3.99 -12.11
N ASN A 77 17.17 3.88 -12.04
CA ASN A 77 18.09 4.58 -12.93
C ASN A 77 17.93 4.21 -14.41
N GLU A 78 17.64 2.94 -14.72
CA GLU A 78 17.35 2.50 -16.08
C GLU A 78 16.08 3.15 -16.60
N GLN A 79 15.06 3.23 -15.75
CA GLN A 79 13.79 3.86 -16.12
C GLN A 79 13.95 5.37 -16.30
N LEU A 80 14.76 6.00 -15.43
CA LEU A 80 15.08 7.42 -15.54
C LEU A 80 15.81 7.75 -16.87
N ALA A 81 16.75 6.91 -17.27
CA ALA A 81 17.45 7.06 -18.53
C ALA A 81 16.52 6.92 -19.75
N CYS A 82 15.52 6.01 -19.68
CA CYS A 82 14.57 5.79 -20.76
C CYS A 82 13.46 6.84 -20.84
N TYR A 83 12.96 7.30 -19.71
CA TYR A 83 11.71 8.10 -19.63
C TYR A 83 11.90 9.51 -19.10
N GLY A 84 13.12 9.87 -18.67
CA GLY A 84 13.40 11.13 -18.00
C GLY A 84 12.77 11.22 -16.60
N TRP A 85 12.82 12.40 -15.99
CA TRP A 85 12.23 12.62 -14.67
C TRP A 85 10.74 12.39 -14.67
N PRO A 86 10.20 11.67 -13.65
CA PRO A 86 8.77 11.45 -13.55
C PRO A 86 8.03 12.77 -13.33
N LYS A 87 6.95 12.96 -14.06
CA LYS A 87 6.07 14.14 -13.87
C LYS A 87 5.39 14.08 -12.51
N SER A 88 5.06 15.24 -11.94
CA SER A 88 4.39 15.37 -10.64
C SER A 88 2.99 14.74 -10.60
N SER A 89 2.30 14.67 -11.74
CA SER A 89 1.00 14.01 -11.86
C SER A 89 1.00 12.95 -12.96
N GLY A 90 0.61 11.72 -12.61
CA GLY A 90 0.44 10.63 -13.58
C GLY A 90 1.70 10.14 -14.27
N GLY A 91 2.88 10.41 -13.69
CA GLY A 91 4.15 9.97 -14.25
C GLY A 91 4.34 8.46 -14.22
N TRP A 92 5.29 7.98 -15.03
CA TRP A 92 5.63 6.55 -15.14
C TRP A 92 5.93 5.91 -13.76
N CYS A 93 6.51 6.67 -12.82
CA CYS A 93 6.83 6.19 -11.48
C CYS A 93 5.56 5.78 -10.70
N ALA A 94 4.53 6.63 -10.70
CA ALA A 94 3.26 6.32 -10.04
C ALA A 94 2.56 5.11 -10.68
N ALA A 95 2.57 5.03 -12.02
CA ALA A 95 2.00 3.90 -12.74
C ALA A 95 2.73 2.58 -12.43
N ARG A 96 4.07 2.60 -12.29
CA ARG A 96 4.88 1.42 -11.92
C ARG A 96 4.54 0.96 -10.50
N LYS A 97 4.53 1.89 -9.53
CA LYS A 97 4.14 1.61 -8.17
C LYS A 97 2.78 0.92 -8.12
N HIS A 98 1.77 1.52 -8.71
CA HIS A 98 0.41 0.98 -8.71
C HIS A 98 0.34 -0.43 -9.34
N ARG A 99 0.91 -0.63 -10.53
CA ARG A 99 0.91 -1.94 -11.21
C ARG A 99 1.63 -3.01 -10.40
N THR A 100 2.76 -2.68 -9.77
CA THR A 100 3.55 -3.63 -9.00
C THR A 100 2.80 -4.04 -7.73
N CYS A 101 2.22 -3.10 -7.00
CA CYS A 101 1.39 -3.39 -5.83
C CYS A 101 0.18 -4.24 -6.21
N LEU A 102 -0.56 -3.88 -7.27
CA LEU A 102 -1.69 -4.67 -7.74
C LEU A 102 -1.30 -6.08 -8.16
N LYS A 103 -0.15 -6.26 -8.84
CA LYS A 103 0.34 -7.59 -9.21
C LYS A 103 0.59 -8.44 -7.98
N TYR A 104 1.22 -7.87 -6.96
CA TYR A 104 1.45 -8.56 -5.69
C TYR A 104 0.13 -8.95 -5.01
N ILE A 105 -0.80 -7.99 -4.85
CA ILE A 105 -2.10 -8.21 -4.21
C ILE A 105 -2.91 -9.31 -4.93
N ARG A 106 -2.91 -9.29 -6.27
CA ARG A 106 -3.60 -10.31 -7.08
C ARG A 106 -2.96 -11.70 -6.94
N GLY A 107 -1.66 -11.77 -6.70
CA GLY A 107 -0.94 -13.03 -6.48
C GLY A 107 -1.18 -13.66 -5.10
N LEU A 108 -1.77 -12.93 -4.15
CA LEU A 108 -2.16 -13.50 -2.85
C LEU A 108 -3.32 -14.49 -3.04
N ALA A 109 -3.34 -15.52 -2.20
CA ALA A 109 -4.42 -16.52 -2.19
C ALA A 109 -5.80 -15.87 -1.98
N GLY A 110 -6.84 -16.47 -2.54
CA GLY A 110 -8.21 -15.98 -2.50
C GLY A 110 -8.61 -15.13 -3.70
N GLY A 111 -9.90 -14.90 -3.88
CA GLY A 111 -10.48 -14.04 -4.93
C GLY A 111 -10.18 -12.55 -4.71
N ASN A 112 -10.43 -11.72 -5.71
CA ASN A 112 -10.29 -10.27 -5.54
C ASN A 112 -11.35 -9.67 -4.59
N SER A 113 -12.50 -10.29 -4.48
CA SER A 113 -13.58 -9.95 -3.54
C SER A 113 -13.21 -10.16 -2.08
N ASP A 114 -12.17 -10.97 -1.84
CA ASP A 114 -11.77 -11.36 -0.48
C ASP A 114 -10.61 -10.48 0.04
N LYS A 115 -10.34 -9.36 -0.60
CA LYS A 115 -9.23 -8.46 -0.26
C LYS A 115 -9.72 -7.04 -0.09
N ILE A 116 -9.33 -6.41 1.03
CA ILE A 116 -9.54 -4.99 1.30
C ILE A 116 -8.18 -4.31 1.32
N GLU A 117 -8.00 -3.31 0.48
CA GLU A 117 -6.81 -2.47 0.48
C GLU A 117 -7.12 -1.14 1.15
N TYR A 118 -6.36 -0.81 2.19
CA TYR A 118 -6.43 0.47 2.89
C TYR A 118 -5.34 1.40 2.35
N ILE A 119 -5.76 2.59 1.89
CA ILE A 119 -4.87 3.61 1.34
C ILE A 119 -5.08 4.91 2.13
N GLY A 120 -4.01 5.48 2.69
CA GLY A 120 -4.07 6.72 3.44
C GLY A 120 -4.07 7.95 2.54
N PHE A 121 -5.08 8.81 2.74
CA PHE A 121 -5.18 10.13 2.14
C PHE A 121 -5.42 11.17 3.23
N SER A 122 -4.89 12.37 3.05
CA SER A 122 -5.25 13.49 3.89
C SER A 122 -6.56 14.15 3.40
N SER A 123 -7.24 14.87 4.29
CA SER A 123 -8.56 15.48 4.00
C SER A 123 -8.53 16.52 2.88
N ASP A 124 -7.38 17.10 2.58
CA ASP A 124 -7.16 18.04 1.50
C ASP A 124 -6.96 17.37 0.11
N GLU A 125 -6.77 16.05 0.08
CA GLU A 125 -6.61 15.28 -1.15
C GLU A 125 -7.93 14.74 -1.73
N VAL A 126 -9.04 15.45 -1.55
CA VAL A 126 -10.40 15.03 -1.96
C VAL A 126 -10.45 14.58 -3.44
N LYS A 127 -9.71 15.24 -4.32
CA LYS A 127 -9.64 14.86 -5.75
C LYS A 127 -9.12 13.44 -5.97
N ARG A 128 -8.28 12.93 -5.07
CA ARG A 128 -7.72 11.57 -5.18
C ARG A 128 -8.71 10.50 -4.75
N THR A 129 -9.66 10.83 -3.86
CA THR A 129 -10.68 9.89 -3.39
C THR A 129 -11.76 9.61 -4.44
N HIS A 130 -11.91 10.49 -5.44
CA HIS A 130 -12.87 10.35 -6.56
C HIS A 130 -12.22 9.73 -7.81
N THR A 131 -11.01 9.19 -7.71
CA THR A 131 -10.33 8.60 -8.86
C THR A 131 -10.95 7.24 -9.22
N LYS A 132 -11.27 7.03 -10.49
CA LYS A 132 -11.99 5.86 -11.02
C LYS A 132 -11.43 4.49 -10.59
N TRP A 133 -10.14 4.39 -10.25
CA TRP A 133 -9.53 3.14 -9.76
C TRP A 133 -9.85 2.82 -8.30
N MET A 134 -10.42 3.79 -7.55
CA MET A 134 -10.91 3.58 -6.18
C MET A 134 -12.36 3.10 -6.15
N LEU A 135 -13.08 3.25 -7.28
CA LEU A 135 -14.41 2.69 -7.40
C LEU A 135 -14.26 1.17 -7.56
N ASP A 136 -15.12 0.42 -6.90
CA ASP A 136 -15.17 -1.02 -7.12
C ASP A 136 -15.52 -1.30 -8.58
N ARG A 137 -15.37 -2.57 -9.03
CA ARG A 137 -15.65 -2.95 -10.42
C ARG A 137 -17.12 -2.77 -10.81
N ASN A 138 -18.01 -2.53 -9.86
CA ASN A 138 -19.44 -2.35 -10.05
C ASN A 138 -19.83 -0.87 -10.11
N GLY A 139 -18.87 0.05 -10.04
CA GLY A 139 -19.13 1.50 -10.16
C GLY A 139 -19.89 2.10 -8.97
N LYS A 140 -19.84 1.44 -7.82
CA LYS A 140 -20.43 1.91 -6.56
C LYS A 140 -19.40 2.45 -5.61
#